data_6df2dd552a75a176cfd1e88229208542
#
_entry.id   6df2dd552a75a176cfd1e88229208542
#
_cell.length_a   1.000
_cell.length_b   1.000
_cell.length_c   1.000
_cell.angle_alpha   90.00
_cell.angle_beta   90.00
_cell.angle_gamma   90.00
#
_symmetry.space_group_name_H-M   'P 1'
#
loop_
_entity.id
_entity.type
_entity.pdbx_description
1 polymer ?
#
loop_
_entity_poly.entity_id
_entity_poly.type
_entity_poly.pdbx_seq_one_letter_code
_entity_poly.pdbx_strand_id
1 'polypeptide(L)'
;TGASGVAGSVTELTDALVEDNSIYIGNDPSATTSTAENNIALGITALDSITTGDGNIAIGASALTSNTTGYGNSGIGDSALRSNIVGRDNTAVGFGALKSSNEHANSAFGTYSLLKSVSGIGNTAIGYETLLENSTGSNNVALGSAALDTNTTGGSNTAIGAAADVGSGNLDNATAIGNGAIVTASNTMQ
;
A
#
# COMPACT_ATOMS: atom_id res chain seq x y z
N THR A 1 1.49 28.77 29.57
CA THR A 1 2.38 29.65 28.81
C THR A 1 2.92 28.82 27.67
N GLY A 2 2.19 28.84 26.53
CA GLY A 2 2.65 28.20 25.31
C GLY A 2 3.99 28.83 24.92
N ALA A 3 5.00 28.00 24.67
CA ALA A 3 6.21 28.45 24.06
C ALA A 3 5.83 29.12 22.73
N SER A 4 6.11 30.43 22.61
CA SER A 4 6.06 31.10 21.32
C SER A 4 7.10 30.39 20.45
N GLY A 5 6.68 29.63 19.46
CA GLY A 5 7.59 29.00 18.55
C GLY A 5 8.44 30.08 17.86
N VAL A 6 9.67 30.22 18.31
CA VAL A 6 10.71 30.74 17.43
C VAL A 6 10.71 29.81 16.23
N ALA A 7 10.76 30.34 15.02
CA ALA A 7 10.89 29.52 13.80
C ALA A 7 12.24 28.79 13.88
N GLY A 8 12.27 27.74 14.68
CA GLY A 8 13.33 26.73 14.71
C GLY A 8 13.23 25.83 13.48
N SER A 9 14.32 25.25 13.07
CA SER A 9 14.30 24.27 12.02
C SER A 9 13.59 22.99 12.52
N VAL A 10 13.08 22.17 11.60
CA VAL A 10 12.44 20.88 11.94
C VAL A 10 13.38 19.99 12.75
N THR A 11 14.68 20.16 12.57
CA THR A 11 15.75 19.45 13.31
C THR A 11 15.87 19.80 14.79
N GLU A 12 15.17 20.84 15.27
CA GLU A 12 15.12 21.19 16.70
C GLU A 12 14.00 20.45 17.46
N LEU A 13 13.13 19.74 16.74
CA LEU A 13 12.14 18.85 17.34
C LEU A 13 12.85 17.57 17.80
N THR A 14 12.59 17.12 19.01
CA THR A 14 13.23 15.92 19.59
C THR A 14 12.81 14.62 18.93
N ASP A 15 11.75 14.65 18.13
CA ASP A 15 11.15 13.54 17.41
C ASP A 15 11.13 13.76 15.88
N ALA A 16 12.03 14.60 15.39
CA ALA A 16 12.17 14.87 13.95
C ALA A 16 13.64 14.77 13.52
N LEU A 17 13.86 14.08 12.43
CA LEU A 17 15.15 13.94 11.76
C LEU A 17 15.06 14.48 10.34
N VAL A 18 16.07 15.23 9.91
CA VAL A 18 16.25 15.64 8.52
C VAL A 18 17.67 15.27 8.12
N GLU A 19 17.79 14.28 7.24
CA GLU A 19 19.09 13.83 6.72
C GLU A 19 18.91 13.27 5.28
N ASP A 20 19.96 13.25 4.49
CA ASP A 20 20.00 12.66 3.14
C ASP A 20 18.79 13.00 2.27
N ASN A 21 18.41 14.29 2.24
CA ASN A 21 17.20 14.81 1.60
C ASN A 21 15.88 14.19 2.09
N SER A 22 15.88 13.55 3.25
CA SER A 22 14.71 12.88 3.84
C SER A 22 14.19 13.65 5.05
N ILE A 23 12.89 13.49 5.35
CA ILE A 23 12.22 14.08 6.51
C ILE A 23 11.50 12.98 7.29
N TYR A 24 11.82 12.83 8.56
CA TYR A 24 11.18 11.90 9.48
C TYR A 24 10.60 12.68 10.66
N ILE A 25 9.30 12.57 10.91
CA ILE A 25 8.60 13.23 12.03
C ILE A 25 7.79 12.22 12.82
N GLY A 26 8.02 12.12 14.13
CA GLY A 26 7.41 11.13 15.02
C GLY A 26 8.10 9.77 14.96
N ASN A 27 9.24 9.71 14.31
CA ASN A 27 10.12 8.56 14.23
C ASN A 27 11.55 9.03 13.93
N ASP A 28 12.53 8.36 14.49
CA ASP A 28 13.96 8.61 14.24
C ASP A 28 14.63 7.30 13.80
N PRO A 29 14.68 7.02 12.50
CA PRO A 29 15.33 5.81 11.98
C PRO A 29 16.86 5.91 11.92
N SER A 30 17.48 6.93 12.49
CA SER A 30 18.94 7.19 12.41
C SER A 30 19.82 6.00 12.78
N ALA A 31 19.30 5.06 13.57
CA ALA A 31 20.00 3.82 13.89
C ALA A 31 19.97 2.80 12.75
N THR A 32 19.10 2.95 11.76
CA THR A 32 18.89 2.00 10.67
C THR A 32 19.25 2.58 9.30
N THR A 33 19.11 3.91 9.11
CA THR A 33 19.47 4.58 7.85
C THR A 33 20.96 4.37 7.55
N SER A 34 21.26 4.06 6.30
CA SER A 34 22.62 3.86 5.80
C SER A 34 22.89 4.79 4.61
N THR A 35 22.10 4.69 3.56
CA THR A 35 22.19 5.55 2.37
C THR A 35 20.81 5.89 1.81
N ALA A 36 19.75 5.77 2.61
CA ALA A 36 18.38 6.04 2.18
C ALA A 36 18.17 7.55 1.95
N GLU A 37 17.70 7.92 0.75
CA GLU A 37 17.53 9.30 0.33
C GLU A 37 16.09 9.61 -0.10
N ASN A 38 15.72 10.89 -0.03
CA ASN A 38 14.45 11.41 -0.56
C ASN A 38 13.19 10.79 0.05
N ASN A 39 13.24 10.36 1.31
CA ASN A 39 12.11 9.77 2.00
C ASN A 39 11.32 10.81 2.81
N ILE A 40 10.02 10.59 2.95
CA ILE A 40 9.14 11.37 3.82
C ILE A 40 8.43 10.43 4.77
N ALA A 41 8.62 10.59 6.07
CA ALA A 41 7.91 9.85 7.10
C ALA A 41 7.21 10.80 8.08
N LEU A 42 5.93 10.57 8.30
CA LEU A 42 5.12 11.31 9.28
C LEU A 42 4.26 10.33 10.06
N GLY A 43 4.64 10.02 11.27
CA GLY A 43 3.89 9.14 12.16
C GLY A 43 4.78 8.22 12.98
N ILE A 44 4.23 7.71 14.07
CA ILE A 44 4.93 6.79 14.97
C ILE A 44 5.29 5.52 14.19
N THR A 45 6.56 5.14 14.20
CA THR A 45 7.15 4.00 13.48
C THR A 45 6.94 3.99 11.96
N ALA A 46 6.65 5.15 11.35
CA ALA A 46 6.67 5.26 9.90
C ALA A 46 8.11 5.15 9.37
N LEU A 47 8.38 4.24 8.41
CA LEU A 47 9.72 3.93 7.88
C LEU A 47 10.80 3.57 8.93
N ASP A 48 10.40 2.98 10.05
CA ASP A 48 11.28 2.69 11.19
C ASP A 48 12.48 1.77 10.84
N SER A 49 12.32 0.88 9.87
CA SER A 49 13.34 -0.10 9.48
C SER A 49 14.13 0.29 8.22
N ILE A 50 13.98 1.52 7.73
CA ILE A 50 14.59 1.93 6.46
C ILE A 50 16.13 1.86 6.52
N THR A 51 16.77 1.31 5.49
CA THR A 51 18.24 1.21 5.38
C THR A 51 18.77 1.89 4.14
N THR A 52 18.36 1.43 2.95
CA THR A 52 18.84 1.93 1.66
C THR A 52 17.71 2.22 0.67
N GLY A 53 16.44 2.14 1.10
CA GLY A 53 15.30 2.39 0.22
C GLY A 53 15.08 3.89 0.01
N ASP A 54 14.95 4.31 -1.26
CA ASP A 54 14.84 5.71 -1.65
C ASP A 54 13.43 6.10 -2.08
N GLY A 55 13.11 7.38 -1.97
CA GLY A 55 11.91 7.98 -2.57
C GLY A 55 10.60 7.43 -2.02
N ASN A 56 10.56 7.00 -0.75
CA ASN A 56 9.34 6.51 -0.12
C ASN A 56 8.58 7.61 0.61
N ILE A 57 7.25 7.54 0.57
CA ILE A 57 6.35 8.39 1.35
C ILE A 57 5.58 7.52 2.33
N ALA A 58 5.73 7.76 3.62
CA ALA A 58 5.03 7.05 4.69
C ALA A 58 4.31 8.05 5.59
N ILE A 59 2.99 8.08 5.55
CA ILE A 59 2.18 8.98 6.38
C ILE A 59 1.14 8.16 7.16
N GLY A 60 1.28 8.10 8.45
CA GLY A 60 0.43 7.31 9.35
C GLY A 60 1.24 6.42 10.28
N ALA A 61 0.63 6.02 11.40
CA ALA A 61 1.27 5.10 12.33
C ALA A 61 1.60 3.78 11.64
N SER A 62 2.81 3.28 11.80
CA SER A 62 3.30 2.03 11.20
C SER A 62 3.20 1.96 9.65
N ALA A 63 3.03 3.07 8.94
CA ALA A 63 3.13 3.07 7.48
C ALA A 63 4.55 2.69 7.06
N LEU A 64 4.69 1.71 6.14
CA LEU A 64 5.99 1.23 5.65
C LEU A 64 7.00 0.84 6.75
N THR A 65 6.53 0.46 7.94
CA THR A 65 7.40 0.26 9.12
C THR A 65 8.48 -0.81 8.91
N SER A 66 8.21 -1.84 8.09
CA SER A 66 9.17 -2.92 7.82
C SER A 66 10.04 -2.67 6.57
N ASN A 67 9.88 -1.54 5.89
CA ASN A 67 10.60 -1.27 4.65
C ASN A 67 12.09 -1.08 4.92
N THR A 68 12.92 -1.90 4.27
CA THR A 68 14.39 -1.80 4.40
C THR A 68 15.02 -1.25 3.13
N THR A 69 14.80 -1.90 2.00
CA THR A 69 15.42 -1.58 0.71
C THR A 69 14.39 -1.27 -0.39
N GLY A 70 13.10 -1.39 -0.08
CA GLY A 70 12.04 -1.01 -1.03
C GLY A 70 12.07 0.48 -1.35
N TYR A 71 11.82 0.85 -2.59
CA TYR A 71 11.90 2.23 -3.08
C TYR A 71 10.67 2.64 -3.87
N GLY A 72 10.44 3.96 -3.98
CA GLY A 72 9.32 4.50 -4.77
C GLY A 72 7.94 4.13 -4.23
N ASN A 73 7.80 3.79 -2.95
CA ASN A 73 6.52 3.42 -2.37
C ASN A 73 5.82 4.63 -1.74
N SER A 74 4.51 4.69 -1.85
CA SER A 74 3.67 5.67 -1.17
C SER A 74 2.67 4.97 -0.26
N GLY A 75 2.89 5.00 1.05
CA GLY A 75 2.01 4.45 2.08
C GLY A 75 1.36 5.57 2.89
N ILE A 76 0.07 5.80 2.70
CA ILE A 76 -0.69 6.86 3.38
C ILE A 76 -1.87 6.23 4.15
N GLY A 77 -1.80 6.20 5.44
CA GLY A 77 -2.76 5.58 6.35
C GLY A 77 -2.07 4.72 7.40
N ASP A 78 -2.73 4.53 8.54
CA ASP A 78 -2.22 3.60 9.55
C ASP A 78 -2.03 2.21 8.94
N SER A 79 -0.85 1.62 9.16
CA SER A 79 -0.46 0.28 8.68
C SER A 79 -0.50 0.10 7.15
N ALA A 80 -0.54 1.17 6.35
CA ALA A 80 -0.40 1.07 4.89
C ALA A 80 1.00 0.54 4.54
N LEU A 81 1.08 -0.49 3.69
CA LEU A 81 2.33 -1.18 3.29
C LEU A 81 3.19 -1.66 4.47
N ARG A 82 2.56 -1.96 5.61
CA ARG A 82 3.28 -2.25 6.85
C ARG A 82 4.34 -3.34 6.72
N SER A 83 4.04 -4.43 6.01
CA SER A 83 4.92 -5.60 5.88
C SER A 83 5.82 -5.55 4.64
N ASN A 84 5.82 -4.45 3.90
CA ASN A 84 6.70 -4.29 2.74
C ASN A 84 8.15 -4.18 3.20
N ILE A 85 9.01 -5.10 2.77
CA ILE A 85 10.43 -5.13 3.13
C ILE A 85 11.28 -4.64 1.96
N VAL A 86 11.03 -5.17 0.77
CA VAL A 86 11.82 -4.94 -0.45
C VAL A 86 10.96 -4.52 -1.66
N GLY A 87 9.64 -4.54 -1.53
CA GLY A 87 8.70 -4.17 -2.58
C GLY A 87 8.90 -2.71 -3.04
N ARG A 88 8.62 -2.43 -4.31
CA ARG A 88 8.83 -1.12 -4.92
C ARG A 88 7.64 -0.67 -5.76
N ASP A 89 7.59 0.64 -6.00
CA ASP A 89 6.59 1.24 -6.89
C ASP A 89 5.14 0.93 -6.49
N ASN A 90 4.89 0.75 -5.19
CA ASN A 90 3.55 0.53 -4.67
C ASN A 90 2.91 1.83 -4.19
N THR A 91 1.61 1.97 -4.42
CA THR A 91 0.81 3.07 -3.86
C THR A 91 -0.30 2.51 -3.00
N ALA A 92 -0.31 2.84 -1.72
CA ALA A 92 -1.32 2.42 -0.76
C ALA A 92 -1.89 3.63 -0.01
N VAL A 93 -3.16 3.89 -0.18
CA VAL A 93 -3.87 4.99 0.51
C VAL A 93 -5.09 4.44 1.23
N GLY A 94 -5.07 4.47 2.54
CA GLY A 94 -6.13 3.95 3.40
C GLY A 94 -5.60 3.10 4.55
N PHE A 95 -6.43 2.93 5.59
CA PHE A 95 -6.09 2.07 6.73
C PHE A 95 -5.86 0.64 6.25
N GLY A 96 -4.67 0.08 6.51
CA GLY A 96 -4.32 -1.29 6.16
C GLY A 96 -4.27 -1.61 4.66
N ALA A 97 -4.25 -0.60 3.77
CA ALA A 97 -4.07 -0.82 2.34
C ALA A 97 -2.71 -1.49 2.07
N LEU A 98 -2.69 -2.57 1.27
CA LEU A 98 -1.50 -3.38 0.96
C LEU A 98 -0.69 -3.82 2.20
N LYS A 99 -1.36 -3.99 3.34
CA LYS A 99 -0.68 -4.24 4.62
C LYS A 99 0.28 -5.43 4.61
N SER A 100 -0.06 -6.49 3.89
CA SER A 100 0.69 -7.75 3.88
C SER A 100 1.64 -7.90 2.66
N SER A 101 1.65 -6.93 1.74
CA SER A 101 2.40 -7.02 0.48
C SER A 101 3.89 -6.77 0.67
N ASN A 102 4.69 -7.55 -0.05
CA ASN A 102 6.13 -7.35 -0.19
C ASN A 102 6.55 -7.34 -1.68
N GLU A 103 5.60 -7.13 -2.57
CA GLU A 103 5.76 -7.18 -4.03
C GLU A 103 5.69 -5.78 -4.66
N HIS A 104 5.59 -5.71 -5.97
CA HIS A 104 5.83 -4.48 -6.73
C HIS A 104 4.62 -4.03 -7.53
N ALA A 105 4.58 -2.73 -7.84
CA ALA A 105 3.68 -2.11 -8.80
C ALA A 105 2.19 -2.32 -8.49
N ASN A 106 1.82 -2.43 -7.22
CA ASN A 106 0.41 -2.50 -6.80
C ASN A 106 -0.11 -1.12 -6.43
N SER A 107 -1.36 -0.83 -6.79
CA SER A 107 -2.05 0.41 -6.46
C SER A 107 -3.32 0.11 -5.67
N ALA A 108 -3.40 0.53 -4.42
CA ALA A 108 -4.51 0.29 -3.52
C ALA A 108 -5.01 1.61 -2.91
N PHE A 109 -6.27 1.95 -3.17
CA PHE A 109 -6.93 3.13 -2.63
C PHE A 109 -8.22 2.74 -1.91
N GLY A 110 -8.21 2.80 -0.60
CA GLY A 110 -9.34 2.45 0.28
C GLY A 110 -8.91 1.64 1.48
N THR A 111 -9.70 1.70 2.54
CA THR A 111 -9.49 0.88 3.74
C THR A 111 -9.54 -0.60 3.36
N TYR A 112 -8.53 -1.35 3.76
CA TYR A 112 -8.35 -2.78 3.52
C TYR A 112 -8.27 -3.20 2.05
N SER A 113 -8.03 -2.28 1.10
CA SER A 113 -7.78 -2.65 -0.29
C SER A 113 -6.48 -3.46 -0.39
N LEU A 114 -6.52 -4.60 -1.09
CA LEU A 114 -5.40 -5.56 -1.24
C LEU A 114 -4.77 -5.99 0.11
N LEU A 115 -5.58 -6.10 1.17
CA LEU A 115 -5.09 -6.37 2.53
C LEU A 115 -4.25 -7.63 2.64
N LYS A 116 -4.67 -8.73 1.97
CA LYS A 116 -4.05 -10.05 2.07
C LYS A 116 -3.08 -10.37 0.92
N SER A 117 -2.78 -9.42 0.05
CA SER A 117 -1.82 -9.63 -1.05
C SER A 117 -0.43 -9.94 -0.48
N VAL A 118 0.10 -11.10 -0.83
CA VAL A 118 1.42 -11.56 -0.38
C VAL A 118 2.42 -11.52 -1.53
N SER A 119 2.04 -12.06 -2.71
CA SER A 119 2.93 -12.15 -3.86
C SER A 119 2.27 -11.73 -5.20
N GLY A 120 1.12 -11.05 -5.15
CA GLY A 120 0.48 -10.48 -6.34
C GLY A 120 1.16 -9.20 -6.82
N ILE A 121 1.39 -9.08 -8.12
CA ILE A 121 2.07 -7.96 -8.76
C ILE A 121 1.11 -7.25 -9.74
N GLY A 122 1.24 -5.92 -9.86
CA GLY A 122 0.53 -5.15 -10.88
C GLY A 122 -0.97 -5.04 -10.69
N ASN A 123 -1.47 -5.17 -9.46
CA ASN A 123 -2.89 -5.05 -9.18
C ASN A 123 -3.30 -3.60 -8.94
N THR A 124 -4.49 -3.23 -9.42
CA THR A 124 -5.15 -1.95 -9.15
C THR A 124 -6.46 -2.18 -8.40
N ALA A 125 -6.54 -1.68 -7.17
CA ALA A 125 -7.69 -1.84 -6.28
C ALA A 125 -8.15 -0.48 -5.75
N ILE A 126 -9.35 -0.05 -6.11
CA ILE A 126 -9.93 1.24 -5.70
C ILE A 126 -11.30 1.02 -5.07
N GLY A 127 -11.38 1.18 -3.75
CA GLY A 127 -12.59 1.00 -2.96
C GLY A 127 -12.32 0.33 -1.61
N TYR A 128 -13.32 0.36 -0.74
CA TYR A 128 -13.31 -0.34 0.54
C TYR A 128 -13.29 -1.86 0.30
N GLU A 129 -12.37 -2.58 0.94
CA GLU A 129 -12.22 -4.05 0.86
C GLU A 129 -12.08 -4.60 -0.58
N THR A 130 -11.61 -3.81 -1.51
CA THR A 130 -11.40 -4.22 -2.90
C THR A 130 -10.21 -5.17 -2.99
N LEU A 131 -10.36 -6.30 -3.70
CA LEU A 131 -9.34 -7.37 -3.80
C LEU A 131 -8.85 -7.86 -2.42
N LEU A 132 -9.74 -7.90 -1.43
CA LEU A 132 -9.41 -8.20 -0.03
C LEU A 132 -8.68 -9.54 0.13
N GLU A 133 -9.18 -10.60 -0.50
CA GLU A 133 -8.68 -11.97 -0.39
C GLU A 133 -7.55 -12.30 -1.38
N ASN A 134 -7.18 -11.38 -2.26
CA ASN A 134 -6.17 -11.63 -3.29
C ASN A 134 -4.81 -11.95 -2.65
N SER A 135 -4.41 -13.20 -2.67
CA SER A 135 -3.15 -13.65 -2.08
C SER A 135 -1.98 -13.60 -3.06
N THR A 136 -2.18 -14.12 -4.27
CA THR A 136 -1.12 -14.25 -5.29
C THR A 136 -1.54 -13.80 -6.69
N GLY A 137 -2.83 -13.47 -6.89
CA GLY A 137 -3.33 -13.02 -8.18
C GLY A 137 -2.65 -11.73 -8.65
N SER A 138 -2.32 -11.67 -9.93
CA SER A 138 -1.58 -10.55 -10.52
C SER A 138 -2.35 -9.91 -11.67
N ASN A 139 -2.04 -8.63 -11.95
CA ASN A 139 -2.62 -7.86 -13.05
C ASN A 139 -4.15 -7.72 -12.98
N ASN A 140 -4.73 -7.74 -11.81
CA ASN A 140 -6.16 -7.54 -11.62
C ASN A 140 -6.50 -6.05 -11.50
N VAL A 141 -7.63 -5.65 -12.06
CA VAL A 141 -8.19 -4.30 -11.94
C VAL A 141 -9.56 -4.38 -11.26
N ALA A 142 -9.68 -3.77 -10.10
CA ALA A 142 -10.92 -3.73 -9.34
C ALA A 142 -11.27 -2.30 -8.93
N LEU A 143 -12.46 -1.86 -9.28
CA LEU A 143 -13.00 -0.54 -8.97
C LEU A 143 -14.41 -0.66 -8.36
N GLY A 144 -14.54 -0.37 -7.09
CA GLY A 144 -15.79 -0.44 -6.35
C GLY A 144 -15.61 -1.09 -4.97
N SER A 145 -16.49 -0.79 -4.03
CA SER A 145 -16.47 -1.46 -2.72
C SER A 145 -16.65 -2.97 -2.90
N ALA A 146 -15.80 -3.78 -2.28
CA ALA A 146 -15.78 -5.25 -2.36
C ALA A 146 -15.72 -5.78 -3.82
N ALA A 147 -15.13 -5.04 -4.75
CA ALA A 147 -14.89 -5.56 -6.10
C ALA A 147 -13.75 -6.58 -6.07
N LEU A 148 -13.92 -7.74 -6.72
CA LEU A 148 -12.99 -8.89 -6.70
C LEU A 148 -12.61 -9.35 -5.28
N ASP A 149 -13.53 -9.27 -4.33
CA ASP A 149 -13.24 -9.64 -2.93
C ASP A 149 -13.04 -11.16 -2.74
N THR A 150 -13.62 -11.99 -3.60
CA THR A 150 -13.41 -13.45 -3.57
C THR A 150 -12.19 -13.92 -4.37
N ASN A 151 -11.57 -13.05 -5.19
CA ASN A 151 -10.38 -13.43 -5.95
C ASN A 151 -9.21 -13.76 -5.02
N THR A 152 -8.63 -14.94 -5.17
CA THR A 152 -7.50 -15.38 -4.33
C THR A 152 -6.20 -15.53 -5.13
N THR A 153 -6.25 -16.23 -6.24
CA THR A 153 -5.08 -16.57 -7.08
C THR A 153 -5.25 -16.18 -8.53
N GLY A 154 -6.49 -15.84 -8.95
CA GLY A 154 -6.83 -15.50 -10.33
C GLY A 154 -6.11 -14.23 -10.79
N GLY A 155 -5.68 -14.22 -12.04
CA GLY A 155 -4.95 -13.12 -12.66
C GLY A 155 -5.65 -12.50 -13.85
N SER A 156 -5.27 -11.25 -14.19
CA SER A 156 -5.80 -10.50 -15.34
C SER A 156 -7.32 -10.30 -15.33
N ASN A 157 -7.94 -10.30 -14.15
CA ASN A 157 -9.37 -10.06 -14.01
C ASN A 157 -9.67 -8.55 -13.94
N THR A 158 -10.83 -8.16 -14.46
CA THR A 158 -11.34 -6.79 -14.38
C THR A 158 -12.73 -6.78 -13.74
N ALA A 159 -12.91 -6.06 -12.64
CA ALA A 159 -14.21 -5.85 -12.03
C ALA A 159 -14.47 -4.36 -11.80
N ILE A 160 -15.57 -3.86 -12.32
CA ILE A 160 -15.99 -2.47 -12.19
C ILE A 160 -17.43 -2.39 -11.67
N GLY A 161 -17.58 -1.94 -10.45
CA GLY A 161 -18.87 -1.86 -9.74
C GLY A 161 -18.77 -2.39 -8.33
N ALA A 162 -19.62 -1.91 -7.42
CA ALA A 162 -19.66 -2.45 -6.07
C ALA A 162 -20.05 -3.94 -6.13
N ALA A 163 -19.31 -4.79 -5.42
CA ALA A 163 -19.46 -6.25 -5.41
C ALA A 163 -19.47 -6.90 -6.82
N ALA A 164 -18.86 -6.25 -7.82
CA ALA A 164 -18.55 -6.91 -9.10
C ALA A 164 -17.44 -7.94 -8.86
N ASP A 165 -17.64 -9.20 -9.24
CA ASP A 165 -16.75 -10.25 -8.77
C ASP A 165 -16.63 -11.45 -9.74
N VAL A 166 -15.72 -12.34 -9.41
CA VAL A 166 -15.56 -13.66 -10.02
C VAL A 166 -16.23 -14.74 -9.15
N GLY A 167 -16.89 -15.68 -9.76
CA GLY A 167 -17.60 -16.76 -9.04
C GLY A 167 -16.68 -17.81 -8.40
N SER A 168 -15.37 -17.71 -8.63
CA SER A 168 -14.33 -18.53 -8.01
C SER A 168 -13.02 -17.75 -7.97
N GLY A 169 -12.30 -17.82 -6.85
CA GLY A 169 -11.09 -17.06 -6.59
C GLY A 169 -9.86 -17.40 -7.46
N ASN A 170 -9.98 -18.32 -8.40
CA ASN A 170 -8.91 -18.75 -9.30
C ASN A 170 -9.23 -18.55 -10.79
N LEU A 171 -10.24 -17.76 -11.13
CA LEU A 171 -10.53 -17.46 -12.55
C LEU A 171 -9.51 -16.46 -13.10
N ASP A 172 -9.17 -16.65 -14.37
CA ASP A 172 -8.26 -15.77 -15.09
C ASP A 172 -8.96 -15.08 -16.26
N ASN A 173 -8.53 -13.83 -16.55
CA ASN A 173 -9.01 -13.06 -17.70
C ASN A 173 -10.55 -12.95 -17.74
N ALA A 174 -11.17 -12.76 -16.59
CA ALA A 174 -12.60 -12.58 -16.43
C ALA A 174 -12.95 -11.09 -16.27
N THR A 175 -14.04 -10.64 -16.86
CA THR A 175 -14.47 -9.23 -16.78
C THR A 175 -15.90 -9.15 -16.28
N ALA A 176 -16.09 -8.51 -15.11
CA ALA A 176 -17.39 -8.23 -14.49
C ALA A 176 -17.64 -6.72 -14.44
N ILE A 177 -18.69 -6.23 -15.08
CA ILE A 177 -19.02 -4.79 -15.11
C ILE A 177 -20.47 -4.56 -14.66
N GLY A 178 -20.63 -3.83 -13.59
CA GLY A 178 -21.90 -3.49 -12.99
C GLY A 178 -21.98 -3.89 -11.52
N ASN A 179 -22.89 -3.26 -10.79
CA ASN A 179 -23.11 -3.58 -9.38
C ASN A 179 -23.56 -5.04 -9.24
N GLY A 180 -22.81 -5.84 -8.47
CA GLY A 180 -23.10 -7.26 -8.24
C GLY A 180 -22.97 -8.17 -9.47
N ALA A 181 -22.30 -7.72 -10.54
CA ALA A 181 -22.02 -8.59 -11.69
C ALA A 181 -21.07 -9.72 -11.28
N ILE A 182 -21.38 -10.96 -11.65
CA ILE A 182 -20.56 -12.12 -11.30
C ILE A 182 -20.23 -12.92 -12.53
N VAL A 183 -18.93 -13.03 -12.85
CA VAL A 183 -18.42 -13.89 -13.92
C VAL A 183 -18.02 -15.25 -13.36
N THR A 184 -18.47 -16.34 -13.99
CA THR A 184 -18.28 -17.71 -13.48
C THR A 184 -17.29 -18.56 -14.28
N ALA A 185 -16.66 -18.00 -15.30
CA ALA A 185 -15.68 -18.72 -16.10
C ALA A 185 -14.54 -17.80 -16.57
N SER A 186 -13.34 -18.35 -16.69
CA SER A 186 -12.20 -17.64 -17.27
C SER A 186 -12.43 -17.27 -18.74
N ASN A 187 -11.77 -16.20 -19.20
CA ASN A 187 -11.88 -15.66 -20.56
C ASN A 187 -13.31 -15.24 -20.95
N THR A 188 -14.09 -14.76 -20.00
CA THR A 188 -15.47 -14.31 -20.22
C THR A 188 -15.70 -12.90 -19.71
N MET A 189 -16.75 -12.26 -20.25
CA MET A 189 -17.21 -10.92 -19.83
C MET A 189 -18.71 -10.97 -19.50
N GLN A 190 -19.10 -10.28 -18.44
CA GLN A 190 -20.50 -10.06 -18.05
C GLN A 190 -20.70 -8.61 -17.58
#